data_d865859b48056730340fca5d9955ccb6
#
_entry.id   d865859b48056730340fca5d9955ccb6
#
_cell.length_a   1.000
_cell.length_b   1.000
_cell.length_c   1.000
_cell.angle_alpha   90.00
_cell.angle_beta   90.00
_cell.angle_gamma   90.00
#
_symmetry.space_group_name_H-M   'P 1'
#
loop_
_entity.id
_entity.type
_entity.pdbx_description
1 polymer ?
#
loop_
_entity_poly.entity_id
_entity_poly.type
_entity_poly.pdbx_seq_one_letter_code
_entity_poly.pdbx_strand_id
1 'polypeptide(L)' 'MIRVLYERVFEDGKTYIEGACVADDTKPTTGIVTGSRLTEADTGDVYMFYEDESTPAWGKIAAGPTAGT' A
#
# COMPACT_ATOMS: atom_id res chain seq x y z
N MET A 1 2.59 -11.16 6.16
CA MET A 1 1.40 -11.35 5.30
C MET A 1 0.56 -10.08 5.27
N ILE A 2 0.14 -9.68 4.09
CA ILE A 2 -0.69 -8.48 3.96
C ILE A 2 -2.10 -8.79 4.45
N ARG A 3 -2.61 -7.91 5.30
CA ARG A 3 -3.98 -7.99 5.82
C ARG A 3 -4.78 -6.83 5.27
N VAL A 4 -5.74 -7.12 4.40
CA VAL A 4 -6.60 -6.10 3.83
C VAL A 4 -7.75 -5.82 4.80
N LEU A 5 -7.84 -4.57 5.25
CA LEU A 5 -8.86 -4.15 6.21
C LEU A 5 -10.08 -3.55 5.52
N TYR A 6 -9.88 -2.99 4.33
CA TYR A 6 -10.94 -2.38 3.54
C TYR A 6 -10.60 -2.56 2.07
N GLU A 7 -11.56 -2.95 1.26
CA GLU A 7 -11.34 -3.02 -0.18
C GLU A 7 -12.59 -2.62 -0.93
N ARG A 8 -12.37 -2.03 -2.12
CA ARG A 8 -13.47 -1.64 -2.98
C ARG A 8 -13.06 -1.88 -4.43
N VAL A 9 -13.89 -2.62 -5.15
CA VAL A 9 -13.64 -2.92 -6.56
C VAL A 9 -14.27 -1.83 -7.41
N PHE A 10 -13.47 -1.29 -8.34
CA PHE A 10 -13.93 -0.24 -9.26
C PHE A 10 -14.41 -0.86 -10.56
N GLU A 11 -15.08 -0.05 -11.39
CA GLU A 11 -15.68 -0.53 -12.64
C GLU A 11 -14.66 -1.10 -13.62
N ASP A 12 -13.44 -0.61 -13.60
CA ASP A 12 -12.37 -1.08 -14.48
C ASP A 12 -11.74 -2.39 -13.99
N GLY A 13 -12.26 -2.96 -12.93
CA GLY A 13 -11.74 -4.22 -12.37
C GLY A 13 -10.59 -4.05 -11.42
N LYS A 14 -10.11 -2.83 -11.22
CA LYS A 14 -9.06 -2.57 -10.23
C LYS A 14 -9.65 -2.40 -8.85
N THR A 15 -8.85 -2.70 -7.83
CA THR A 15 -9.31 -2.70 -6.46
C THR A 15 -8.55 -1.68 -5.63
N TYR A 16 -9.29 -0.86 -4.89
CA TYR A 16 -8.70 0.00 -3.86
C TYR A 16 -8.57 -0.82 -2.59
N ILE A 17 -7.41 -0.77 -1.97
CA ILE A 17 -7.18 -1.50 -0.72
C ILE A 17 -6.61 -0.57 0.35
N GLU A 18 -6.98 -0.84 1.60
CA GLU A 18 -6.34 -0.27 2.78
C GLU A 18 -6.04 -1.43 3.71
N GLY A 19 -4.83 -1.51 4.18
CA GLY A 19 -4.49 -2.64 5.02
C GLY A 19 -3.18 -2.46 5.75
N ALA A 20 -2.71 -3.57 6.32
CA ALA A 20 -1.49 -3.61 7.10
C ALA A 20 -0.61 -4.75 6.61
N CYS A 21 0.69 -4.56 6.75
CA CYS A 21 1.67 -5.57 6.37
C CYS A 21 2.91 -5.39 7.24
N VAL A 22 3.97 -6.12 6.93
CA VAL A 22 5.29 -5.88 7.51
C VAL A 22 6.26 -5.53 6.39
N ALA A 23 7.43 -5.01 6.74
CA ALA A 23 8.38 -4.52 5.75
C ALA A 23 8.81 -5.59 4.75
N ASP A 24 8.87 -6.84 5.19
CA ASP A 24 9.30 -7.94 4.31
C ASP A 24 8.21 -8.40 3.34
N ASP A 25 6.98 -7.94 3.50
CA ASP A 25 5.91 -8.37 2.60
C ASP A 25 6.06 -7.71 1.24
N THR A 26 5.85 -8.51 0.19
CA THR A 26 5.82 -8.00 -1.18
C THR A 26 4.46 -7.36 -1.43
N LYS A 27 4.47 -6.07 -1.73
CA LYS A 27 3.24 -5.32 -1.97
C LYS A 27 2.76 -5.56 -3.40
N PRO A 28 1.45 -5.79 -3.60
CA PRO A 28 0.93 -6.08 -4.94
C PRO A 28 0.99 -4.84 -5.84
N THR A 29 1.30 -5.06 -7.13
CA THR A 29 1.36 -3.97 -8.10
C THR A 29 0.41 -4.17 -9.27
N THR A 30 -0.39 -5.23 -9.24
CA THR A 30 -1.32 -5.55 -10.32
C THR A 30 -2.75 -5.49 -9.82
N GLY A 31 -3.60 -4.80 -10.57
CA GLY A 31 -5.02 -4.72 -10.22
C GLY A 31 -5.34 -3.82 -9.04
N ILE A 32 -4.46 -2.90 -8.70
CA ILE A 32 -4.60 -1.99 -7.57
C ILE A 32 -4.82 -0.58 -8.08
N VAL A 33 -5.73 0.15 -7.46
CA VAL A 33 -6.05 1.53 -7.82
C VAL A 33 -5.08 2.49 -7.12
N THR A 34 -4.65 3.52 -7.85
CA THR A 34 -3.87 4.62 -7.27
C THR A 34 -4.60 5.18 -6.05
N GLY A 35 -3.87 5.38 -4.96
CA GLY A 35 -4.44 5.86 -3.72
C GLY A 35 -4.62 4.78 -2.67
N SER A 36 -4.45 3.51 -3.04
CA SER A 36 -4.47 2.41 -2.08
C SER A 36 -3.35 2.59 -1.08
N ARG A 37 -3.56 2.15 0.16
CA ARG A 37 -2.60 2.36 1.25
C ARG A 37 -2.31 1.09 2.01
N LEU A 38 -1.05 0.92 2.37
CA LEU A 38 -0.61 -0.15 3.25
C LEU A 38 0.28 0.45 4.34
N THR A 39 0.00 0.06 5.59
CA THR A 39 0.80 0.47 6.73
C THR A 39 1.68 -0.70 7.15
N GLU A 40 2.97 -0.46 7.29
CA GLU A 40 3.88 -1.48 7.81
C GLU A 40 3.82 -1.46 9.33
N ALA A 41 3.28 -2.51 9.91
CA ALA A 41 3.05 -2.57 11.34
C ALA A 41 4.35 -2.63 12.15
N ASP A 42 5.40 -3.19 11.57
CA ASP A 42 6.69 -3.32 12.26
C ASP A 42 7.52 -2.04 12.24
N THR A 43 7.34 -1.20 11.21
CA THR A 43 8.10 0.06 11.10
C THR A 43 7.25 1.28 11.35
N GLY A 44 5.94 1.16 11.18
CA GLY A 44 5.03 2.31 11.25
C GLY A 44 4.99 3.14 9.98
N ASP A 45 5.72 2.75 8.94
CA ASP A 45 5.72 3.48 7.68
C ASP A 45 4.41 3.24 6.93
N VAL A 46 3.95 4.28 6.23
CA VAL A 46 2.74 4.19 5.42
C VAL A 46 3.12 4.38 3.96
N TYR A 47 2.59 3.50 3.11
CA TYR A 47 2.84 3.54 1.68
C TYR A 47 1.56 3.77 0.92
N MET A 48 1.66 4.52 -0.17
CA MET A 48 0.53 4.75 -1.08
C MET A 48 0.89 4.21 -2.46
N PHE A 49 -0.06 3.52 -3.07
CA PHE A 49 0.13 3.03 -4.43
C PHE A 49 -0.14 4.14 -5.44
N TYR A 50 0.77 4.29 -6.38
CA TYR A 50 0.62 5.25 -7.46
C TYR A 50 1.08 4.61 -8.76
N GLU A 51 0.22 4.63 -9.76
CA GLU A 51 0.57 4.14 -11.08
C GLU A 51 0.68 5.33 -12.01
N ASP A 52 1.92 5.68 -12.38
CA ASP A 52 2.19 6.78 -13.29
C ASP A 52 2.30 6.21 -14.69
N GLU A 53 1.26 6.41 -15.49
CA GLU A 53 1.12 5.83 -16.81
C GLU A 53 1.14 4.31 -16.70
N SER A 54 2.23 3.66 -17.05
CA SER A 54 2.32 2.21 -16.98
C SER A 54 3.34 1.73 -15.94
N THR A 55 3.76 2.61 -15.03
CA THR A 55 4.76 2.27 -14.02
C THR A 55 4.13 2.23 -12.64
N PRO A 56 3.68 1.05 -12.17
CA PRO A 56 3.09 0.95 -10.84
C PRO A 56 4.17 0.92 -9.76
N ALA A 57 3.95 1.64 -8.68
CA ALA A 57 4.91 1.66 -7.57
C ALA A 57 4.24 2.06 -6.27
N TRP A 58 4.79 1.56 -5.16
CA TRP A 58 4.41 2.00 -3.82
C TRP A 58 5.43 3.00 -3.33
N GLY A 59 4.96 4.17 -2.90
CA GLY A 59 5.82 5.21 -2.35
C GLY A 59 5.52 5.44 -0.88
N LYS A 60 6.57 5.66 -0.09
CA LYS A 60 6.40 5.96 1.33
C LYS A 60 5.89 7.38 1.48
N ILE A 61 4.73 7.54 2.14
CA ILE A 61 4.13 8.85 2.35
C ILE A 61 4.22 9.32 3.79
N ALA A 62 4.54 8.42 4.72
CA ALA A 62 4.73 8.79 6.11
C ALA A 62 5.71 7.82 6.75
N ALA A 63 6.65 8.34 7.53
CA ALA A 63 7.63 7.53 8.22
C ALA A 63 7.14 7.20 9.63
N GLY A 64 7.40 5.96 10.05
CA GLY A 64 7.01 5.53 11.36
C GLY A 64 7.86 6.13 12.47
N PRO A 65 7.39 6.08 13.71
CA PRO A 65 8.09 6.67 14.84
C PRO A 65 9.40 5.98 15.18
N THR A 66 9.56 4.73 14.76
CA THR A 66 10.78 3.98 15.05
C THR A 66 12.00 4.54 14.34
N ALA A 67 11.80 5.26 13.26
CA ALA A 67 12.91 5.79 12.49
C ALA A 67 13.75 6.80 13.26
N GLY A 68 13.16 7.42 14.24
CA GLY A 68 13.83 8.47 14.99
C GLY A 68 14.36 8.05 16.35
N THR A 69 14.24 6.83 16.69
CA THR A 69 14.65 6.38 18.02
C THR A 69 15.92 5.57 17.98
#